data_d441d0706f1367940f72909da18fa842
#
_entry.id   d441d0706f1367940f72909da18fa842
#
_cell.length_a   1.000
_cell.length_b   1.000
_cell.length_c   1.000
_cell.angle_alpha   90.00
_cell.angle_beta   90.00
_cell.angle_gamma   90.00
#
_symmetry.space_group_name_H-M   'P 1'
#
loop_
_entity.id
_entity.type
_entity.pdbx_description
1 polymer ?
#
loop_
_entity_poly.entity_id
_entity_poly.type
_entity_poly.pdbx_seq_one_letter_code
_entity_poly.pdbx_strand_id
1 'polypeptide(L)'
;SATENFTSLYEEYHIAFEETYYDLAKLLDRPLKRGKNSDEQNQVLASLDEILHGTTVQHDKKFYLSAENGGEFEMGLVSEGYRKLATITYLIRNGCLNANSVLFWDEPETNMNPGMIRPLVDAMMQLAKLKVQIFITTHDYFLQQYLNMYMAFPESNTDQIDIRFFSLFFEDGAIKAEMADTISELQHNSIMEEFDAIYNREQGFIYDRIRE
;
A
#
# COMPACT_ATOMS: atom_id res chain seq x y z
N SER A 1 1.81 -6.74 25.27
CA SER A 1 2.04 -7.14 23.86
C SER A 1 3.47 -6.81 23.46
N ALA A 2 3.94 -7.32 22.31
CA ALA A 2 5.24 -6.92 21.78
C ALA A 2 5.28 -5.40 21.52
N THR A 3 4.17 -4.80 21.12
CA THR A 3 3.98 -3.37 20.91
C THR A 3 4.02 -2.57 22.21
N GLU A 4 3.35 -3.00 23.29
CA GLU A 4 3.43 -2.33 24.60
C GLU A 4 4.86 -2.36 25.19
N ASN A 5 5.54 -3.49 25.06
CA ASN A 5 6.95 -3.55 25.48
C ASN A 5 7.83 -2.63 24.63
N PHE A 6 7.55 -2.52 23.34
CA PHE A 6 8.31 -1.66 22.43
C PHE A 6 8.09 -0.18 22.74
N THR A 7 6.82 0.26 22.89
CA THR A 7 6.50 1.66 23.20
C THR A 7 7.05 2.07 24.56
N SER A 8 6.94 1.21 25.59
CA SER A 8 7.49 1.45 26.92
C SER A 8 9.02 1.53 26.90
N LEU A 9 9.70 0.61 26.19
CA LEU A 9 11.16 0.62 26.06
C LEU A 9 11.64 1.84 25.27
N TYR A 10 10.93 2.28 24.25
CA TYR A 10 11.26 3.48 23.49
C TYR A 10 11.19 4.73 24.38
N GLU A 11 10.11 4.88 25.16
CA GLU A 11 9.92 6.02 26.06
C GLU A 11 10.91 6.03 27.23
N GLU A 12 11.21 4.86 27.80
CA GLU A 12 12.02 4.74 29.00
C GLU A 12 13.53 4.77 28.71
N TYR A 13 13.96 4.12 27.60
CA TYR A 13 15.38 3.92 27.30
C TYR A 13 15.88 4.74 26.11
N HIS A 14 15.01 5.56 25.47
CA HIS A 14 15.35 6.36 24.29
C HIS A 14 16.12 5.55 23.23
N ILE A 15 15.64 4.34 22.96
CA ILE A 15 16.25 3.47 21.95
C ILE A 15 16.23 4.20 20.60
N ALA A 16 17.36 4.24 19.91
CA ALA A 16 17.47 4.81 18.58
C ALA A 16 16.65 3.98 17.58
N PHE A 17 15.39 4.32 17.43
CA PHE A 17 14.46 3.71 16.51
C PHE A 17 13.74 4.81 15.73
N GLU A 18 13.29 4.50 14.53
CA GLU A 18 12.59 5.47 13.70
C GLU A 18 11.23 5.82 14.32
N GLU A 19 10.95 7.09 14.51
CA GLU A 19 9.74 7.62 15.16
C GLU A 19 8.45 7.12 14.49
N THR A 20 8.49 6.93 13.18
CA THR A 20 7.37 6.41 12.37
C THR A 20 6.87 5.05 12.87
N TYR A 21 7.79 4.13 13.21
CA TYR A 21 7.40 2.81 13.74
C TYR A 21 6.82 2.90 15.15
N TYR A 22 7.34 3.82 15.96
CA TYR A 22 6.82 4.07 17.30
C TYR A 22 5.38 4.60 17.22
N ASP A 23 5.11 5.57 16.36
CA ASP A 23 3.79 6.13 16.16
C ASP A 23 2.82 5.07 15.62
N LEU A 24 3.24 4.26 14.66
CA LEU A 24 2.42 3.14 14.16
C LEU A 24 2.11 2.14 15.27
N ALA A 25 3.08 1.78 16.11
CA ALA A 25 2.87 0.88 17.23
C ALA A 25 1.83 1.45 18.21
N LYS A 26 1.89 2.74 18.52
CA LYS A 26 0.86 3.42 19.34
C LYS A 26 -0.53 3.38 18.72
N LEU A 27 -0.64 3.55 17.41
CA LEU A 27 -1.91 3.47 16.70
C LEU A 27 -2.48 2.04 16.73
N LEU A 28 -1.62 1.03 16.63
CA LEU A 28 -2.00 -0.38 16.69
C LEU A 28 -2.36 -0.85 18.11
N ASP A 29 -1.83 -0.22 19.15
CA ASP A 29 -2.20 -0.53 20.55
C ASP A 29 -3.60 0.00 20.92
N ARG A 30 -4.20 0.86 20.10
CA ARG A 30 -5.55 1.36 20.37
C ARG A 30 -6.58 0.24 20.21
N PRO A 31 -7.51 0.10 21.15
CA PRO A 31 -8.57 -0.91 21.04
C PRO A 31 -9.51 -0.59 19.88
N LEU A 32 -10.26 -1.60 19.43
CA LEU A 32 -11.29 -1.42 18.43
C LEU A 32 -12.28 -0.32 18.86
N LYS A 33 -12.69 0.50 17.88
CA LYS A 33 -13.63 1.60 18.10
C LYS A 33 -14.94 1.06 18.68
N ARG A 34 -15.40 1.68 19.75
CA ARG A 34 -16.74 1.41 20.30
C ARG A 34 -17.78 2.16 19.47
N GLY A 35 -18.84 1.46 19.05
CA GLY A 35 -19.94 2.03 18.28
C GLY A 35 -20.09 1.37 16.90
N LYS A 36 -21.12 1.80 16.17
CA LYS A 36 -21.37 1.30 14.81
C LYS A 36 -20.48 2.03 13.81
N ASN A 37 -19.93 1.31 12.87
CA ASN A 37 -19.32 1.87 11.68
C ASN A 37 -20.41 2.46 10.77
N SER A 38 -20.05 3.38 9.88
CA SER A 38 -20.93 3.78 8.79
C SER A 38 -21.11 2.63 7.80
N ASP A 39 -22.16 2.70 6.97
CA ASP A 39 -22.40 1.69 5.95
C ASP A 39 -21.24 1.63 4.93
N GLU A 40 -20.66 2.78 4.58
CA GLU A 40 -19.48 2.87 3.72
C GLU A 40 -18.26 2.18 4.37
N GLN A 41 -18.02 2.42 5.66
CA GLN A 41 -16.94 1.74 6.39
C GLN A 41 -17.12 0.21 6.40
N ASN A 42 -18.35 -0.25 6.60
CA ASN A 42 -18.65 -1.68 6.59
C ASN A 42 -18.43 -2.30 5.21
N GLN A 43 -18.81 -1.61 4.13
CA GLN A 43 -18.56 -2.06 2.76
C GLN A 43 -17.06 -2.16 2.47
N VAL A 44 -16.28 -1.15 2.84
CA VAL A 44 -14.83 -1.15 2.64
C VAL A 44 -14.17 -2.26 3.46
N LEU A 45 -14.56 -2.43 4.73
CA LEU A 45 -14.03 -3.51 5.56
C LEU A 45 -14.36 -4.89 4.99
N ALA A 46 -15.57 -5.09 4.47
CA ALA A 46 -15.96 -6.34 3.81
C ALA A 46 -15.09 -6.62 2.57
N SER A 47 -14.84 -5.60 1.73
CA SER A 47 -13.95 -5.74 0.57
C SER A 47 -12.50 -6.05 0.98
N LEU A 48 -12.00 -5.45 2.07
CA LEU A 48 -10.66 -5.73 2.57
C LEU A 48 -10.56 -7.13 3.19
N ASP A 49 -11.58 -7.58 3.90
CA ASP A 49 -11.65 -8.94 4.45
C ASP A 49 -11.71 -9.98 3.30
N GLU A 50 -12.40 -9.69 2.19
CA GLU A 50 -12.40 -10.53 0.99
C GLU A 50 -10.99 -10.63 0.37
N ILE A 51 -10.29 -9.51 0.22
CA ILE A 51 -8.90 -9.46 -0.27
C ILE A 51 -7.96 -10.27 0.63
N LEU A 52 -8.18 -10.20 1.94
CA LEU A 52 -7.39 -10.94 2.94
C LEU A 52 -7.78 -12.42 3.04
N HIS A 53 -8.89 -12.86 2.43
CA HIS A 53 -9.50 -14.16 2.67
C HIS A 53 -9.68 -14.47 4.15
N GLY A 54 -10.06 -13.46 4.93
CA GLY A 54 -10.20 -13.55 6.37
C GLY A 54 -10.37 -12.20 7.03
N THR A 55 -10.48 -12.19 8.34
CA THR A 55 -10.64 -10.98 9.12
C THR A 55 -9.55 -10.80 10.17
N THR A 56 -9.19 -9.55 10.45
CA THR A 56 -8.22 -9.23 11.50
C THR A 56 -8.88 -9.23 12.86
N VAL A 57 -8.35 -10.00 13.79
CA VAL A 57 -8.80 -10.10 15.18
C VAL A 57 -7.66 -9.84 16.16
N GLN A 58 -8.01 -9.44 17.38
CA GLN A 58 -7.05 -9.22 18.45
C GLN A 58 -7.43 -10.04 19.67
N HIS A 59 -6.52 -10.89 20.13
CA HIS A 59 -6.63 -11.65 21.37
C HIS A 59 -5.35 -11.48 22.19
N ASP A 60 -5.48 -11.37 23.49
CA ASP A 60 -4.34 -11.26 24.41
C ASP A 60 -3.28 -10.23 23.96
N LYS A 61 -3.74 -9.13 23.40
CA LYS A 61 -2.91 -8.04 22.86
C LYS A 61 -2.02 -8.46 21.67
N LYS A 62 -2.33 -9.56 21.01
CA LYS A 62 -1.70 -9.99 19.76
C LYS A 62 -2.69 -9.92 18.61
N PHE A 63 -2.15 -9.74 17.41
CA PHE A 63 -2.93 -9.66 16.18
C PHE A 63 -2.90 -10.99 15.45
N TYR A 64 -4.06 -11.40 14.95
CA TYR A 64 -4.25 -12.62 14.20
C TYR A 64 -5.03 -12.34 12.92
N LEU A 65 -4.77 -13.13 11.90
CA LEU A 65 -5.63 -13.29 10.74
C LEU A 65 -6.50 -14.54 10.96
N SER A 66 -7.80 -14.33 11.13
CA SER A 66 -8.78 -15.41 11.18
C SER A 66 -9.22 -15.72 9.75
N ALA A 67 -8.74 -16.83 9.20
CA ALA A 67 -8.97 -17.20 7.80
C ALA A 67 -10.37 -17.76 7.59
N GLU A 68 -10.98 -17.50 6.42
CA GLU A 68 -12.31 -18.01 6.04
C GLU A 68 -12.38 -19.55 6.06
N ASN A 69 -11.30 -20.21 5.67
CA ASN A 69 -11.22 -21.68 5.64
C ASN A 69 -10.92 -22.33 7.00
N GLY A 70 -10.97 -21.54 8.06
CA GLY A 70 -10.70 -21.94 9.43
C GLY A 70 -9.22 -21.83 9.81
N GLY A 71 -9.01 -21.55 11.10
CA GLY A 71 -7.71 -21.31 11.69
C GLY A 71 -7.39 -19.84 11.90
N GLU A 72 -6.64 -19.58 12.95
CA GLU A 72 -6.10 -18.26 13.24
C GLU A 72 -4.57 -18.33 13.14
N PHE A 73 -4.01 -17.37 12.40
CA PHE A 73 -2.58 -17.24 12.20
C PHE A 73 -2.09 -15.98 12.91
N GLU A 74 -1.13 -16.12 13.81
CA GLU A 74 -0.48 -14.95 14.40
C GLU A 74 0.14 -14.09 13.27
N MET A 75 -0.04 -12.77 13.31
CA MET A 75 0.35 -11.86 12.24
C MET A 75 1.82 -11.95 11.84
N GLY A 76 2.69 -12.36 12.76
CA GLY A 76 4.10 -12.62 12.49
C GLY A 76 4.37 -13.84 11.58
N LEU A 77 3.39 -14.74 11.41
CA LEU A 77 3.50 -15.94 10.59
C LEU A 77 2.90 -15.79 9.18
N VAL A 78 2.18 -14.71 8.92
CA VAL A 78 1.62 -14.43 7.59
C VAL A 78 2.63 -13.69 6.72
N SER A 79 2.43 -13.78 5.40
CA SER A 79 3.32 -13.08 4.46
C SER A 79 3.25 -11.55 4.64
N GLU A 80 4.30 -10.86 4.18
CA GLU A 80 4.41 -9.39 4.30
C GLU A 80 3.20 -8.67 3.70
N GLY A 81 2.74 -9.09 2.54
CA GLY A 81 1.58 -8.48 1.87
C GLY A 81 0.31 -8.58 2.71
N TYR A 82 0.00 -9.76 3.23
CA TYR A 82 -1.15 -9.94 4.11
C TYR A 82 -1.01 -9.13 5.40
N ARG A 83 0.19 -9.04 5.97
CA ARG A 83 0.45 -8.26 7.18
C ARG A 83 0.20 -6.77 6.96
N LYS A 84 0.67 -6.20 5.83
CA LYS A 84 0.44 -4.79 5.48
C LYS A 84 -1.05 -4.51 5.29
N LEU A 85 -1.78 -5.34 4.55
CA LEU A 85 -3.22 -5.19 4.34
C LEU A 85 -4.00 -5.34 5.65
N ALA A 86 -3.64 -6.32 6.48
CA ALA A 86 -4.25 -6.54 7.78
C ALA A 86 -4.03 -5.36 8.74
N THR A 87 -2.86 -4.73 8.70
CA THR A 87 -2.56 -3.51 9.46
C THR A 87 -3.51 -2.38 9.08
N ILE A 88 -3.71 -2.14 7.79
CA ILE A 88 -4.65 -1.13 7.30
C ILE A 88 -6.08 -1.44 7.75
N THR A 89 -6.53 -2.68 7.57
CA THR A 89 -7.86 -3.11 8.00
C THR A 89 -8.08 -2.87 9.49
N TYR A 90 -7.08 -3.16 10.31
CA TYR A 90 -7.13 -2.91 11.75
C TYR A 90 -7.20 -1.41 12.08
N LEU A 91 -6.41 -0.57 11.40
CA LEU A 91 -6.43 0.89 11.60
C LEU A 91 -7.78 1.53 11.23
N ILE A 92 -8.51 0.95 10.28
CA ILE A 92 -9.90 1.34 10.00
C ILE A 92 -10.81 0.90 11.15
N ARG A 93 -10.69 -0.34 11.61
CA ARG A 93 -11.53 -0.91 12.69
C ARG A 93 -11.36 -0.22 14.02
N ASN A 94 -10.15 0.22 14.36
CA ASN A 94 -9.90 0.98 15.58
C ASN A 94 -10.17 2.49 15.44
N GLY A 95 -10.52 2.96 14.22
CA GLY A 95 -10.88 4.34 13.93
C GLY A 95 -9.71 5.30 13.77
N CYS A 96 -8.47 4.80 13.76
CA CYS A 96 -7.28 5.62 13.50
C CYS A 96 -7.23 6.08 12.03
N LEU A 97 -7.64 5.20 11.11
CA LEU A 97 -7.73 5.51 9.68
C LEU A 97 -9.19 5.78 9.29
N ASN A 98 -9.49 7.00 8.89
CA ASN A 98 -10.85 7.48 8.60
C ASN A 98 -10.81 8.63 7.57
N ALA A 99 -11.96 9.18 7.21
CA ALA A 99 -12.14 10.21 6.17
C ALA A 99 -11.31 11.50 6.34
N ASN A 100 -10.76 11.75 7.52
CA ASN A 100 -9.90 12.93 7.76
C ASN A 100 -8.42 12.55 7.87
N SER A 101 -8.08 11.32 7.57
CA SER A 101 -6.72 10.81 7.66
C SER A 101 -5.95 11.07 6.39
N VAL A 102 -4.65 11.30 6.55
CA VAL A 102 -3.66 11.28 5.48
C VAL A 102 -2.73 10.11 5.74
N LEU A 103 -2.57 9.25 4.74
CA LEU A 103 -1.68 8.10 4.77
C LEU A 103 -0.46 8.38 3.88
N PHE A 104 0.72 8.44 4.48
CA PHE A 104 2.00 8.40 3.77
C PHE A 104 2.50 6.96 3.81
N TRP A 105 2.75 6.38 2.66
CA TRP A 105 3.17 4.99 2.56
C TRP A 105 4.34 4.87 1.58
N ASP A 106 5.51 4.66 2.16
CA ASP A 106 6.75 4.52 1.42
C ASP A 106 6.89 3.07 0.94
N GLU A 107 7.06 2.88 -0.36
CA GLU A 107 7.24 1.59 -1.02
C GLU A 107 6.30 0.48 -0.47
N PRO A 108 4.97 0.66 -0.58
CA PRO A 108 4.01 -0.29 0.00
C PRO A 108 4.15 -1.71 -0.54
N GLU A 109 4.68 -1.87 -1.73
CA GLU A 109 4.93 -3.14 -2.43
C GLU A 109 6.19 -3.88 -1.97
N THR A 110 7.09 -3.23 -1.23
CA THR A 110 8.38 -3.81 -0.82
C THR A 110 8.19 -5.13 -0.10
N ASN A 111 8.96 -6.16 -0.50
CA ASN A 111 8.89 -7.54 -0.01
C ASN A 111 7.55 -8.26 -0.30
N MET A 112 6.73 -7.77 -1.23
CA MET A 112 5.54 -8.46 -1.67
C MET A 112 5.78 -9.37 -2.88
N ASN A 113 5.02 -10.45 -2.96
CA ASN A 113 4.91 -11.20 -4.21
C ASN A 113 4.18 -10.34 -5.25
N PRO A 114 4.62 -10.30 -6.53
CA PRO A 114 3.95 -9.52 -7.57
C PRO A 114 2.44 -9.78 -7.69
N GLY A 115 1.99 -11.00 -7.39
CA GLY A 115 0.55 -11.33 -7.35
C GLY A 115 -0.23 -10.61 -6.25
N MET A 116 0.44 -9.99 -5.27
CA MET A 116 -0.18 -9.21 -4.21
C MET A 116 -0.29 -7.70 -4.54
N ILE A 117 0.32 -7.25 -5.64
CA ILE A 117 0.29 -5.82 -6.01
C ILE A 117 -1.12 -5.38 -6.39
N ARG A 118 -1.85 -6.19 -7.16
CA ARG A 118 -3.25 -5.88 -7.48
C ARG A 118 -4.13 -5.80 -6.22
N PRO A 119 -4.16 -6.80 -5.33
CA PRO A 119 -4.86 -6.68 -4.04
C PRO A 119 -4.47 -5.44 -3.22
N LEU A 120 -3.20 -5.05 -3.24
CA LEU A 120 -2.74 -3.84 -2.58
C LEU A 120 -3.39 -2.58 -3.19
N VAL A 121 -3.39 -2.47 -4.53
CA VAL A 121 -4.03 -1.34 -5.22
C VAL A 121 -5.54 -1.33 -4.95
N ASP A 122 -6.20 -2.49 -5.03
CA ASP A 122 -7.63 -2.60 -4.71
C ASP A 122 -7.93 -2.10 -3.28
N ALA A 123 -7.07 -2.43 -2.31
CA ALA A 123 -7.18 -1.92 -0.94
C ALA A 123 -6.97 -0.40 -0.84
N MET A 124 -6.02 0.17 -1.58
CA MET A 124 -5.83 1.62 -1.67
C MET A 124 -7.06 2.31 -2.25
N MET A 125 -7.68 1.76 -3.27
CA MET A 125 -8.91 2.28 -3.85
C MET A 125 -10.07 2.25 -2.84
N GLN A 126 -10.18 1.19 -2.02
CA GLN A 126 -11.16 1.15 -0.93
C GLN A 126 -10.91 2.24 0.13
N LEU A 127 -9.65 2.51 0.48
CA LEU A 127 -9.30 3.61 1.39
C LEU A 127 -9.66 4.98 0.79
N ALA A 128 -9.40 5.18 -0.48
CA ALA A 128 -9.75 6.41 -1.17
C ALA A 128 -11.27 6.65 -1.20
N LYS A 129 -12.09 5.59 -1.31
CA LYS A 129 -13.57 5.67 -1.13
C LYS A 129 -13.95 6.20 0.25
N LEU A 130 -13.23 5.82 1.30
CA LEU A 130 -13.41 6.36 2.66
C LEU A 130 -12.90 7.79 2.81
N LYS A 131 -12.46 8.46 1.72
CA LYS A 131 -11.90 9.81 1.72
C LYS A 131 -10.60 9.92 2.54
N VAL A 132 -9.85 8.85 2.64
CA VAL A 132 -8.46 8.90 3.09
C VAL A 132 -7.62 9.45 1.94
N GLN A 133 -6.83 10.48 2.20
CA GLN A 133 -5.84 10.96 1.25
C GLN A 133 -4.59 10.10 1.35
N ILE A 134 -4.11 9.56 0.23
CA ILE A 134 -2.99 8.62 0.21
C ILE A 134 -1.85 9.22 -0.61
N PHE A 135 -0.65 9.25 -0.02
CA PHE A 135 0.61 9.55 -0.70
C PHE A 135 1.46 8.29 -0.66
N ILE A 136 1.91 7.83 -1.82
CA ILE A 136 2.81 6.70 -1.93
C ILE A 136 4.07 7.09 -2.68
N THR A 137 5.19 6.49 -2.33
CA THR A 137 6.38 6.40 -3.17
C THR A 137 6.47 4.99 -3.73
N THR A 138 6.99 4.82 -4.93
CA THR A 138 7.15 3.49 -5.51
C THR A 138 8.26 3.45 -6.56
N HIS A 139 8.95 2.32 -6.65
CA HIS A 139 9.84 1.94 -7.74
C HIS A 139 9.29 0.73 -8.52
N ASP A 140 8.06 0.30 -8.23
CA ASP A 140 7.49 -0.91 -8.81
C ASP A 140 6.66 -0.60 -10.06
N TYR A 141 7.02 -1.29 -11.16
CA TYR A 141 6.32 -1.18 -12.44
C TYR A 141 4.86 -1.61 -12.34
N PHE A 142 4.56 -2.71 -11.64
CA PHE A 142 3.20 -3.24 -11.56
C PHE A 142 2.28 -2.32 -10.77
N LEU A 143 2.77 -1.78 -9.64
CA LEU A 143 2.02 -0.83 -8.83
C LEU A 143 1.66 0.42 -9.63
N GLN A 144 2.66 0.99 -10.33
CA GLN A 144 2.46 2.13 -11.20
C GLN A 144 1.42 1.84 -12.29
N GLN A 145 1.52 0.69 -12.97
CA GLN A 145 0.60 0.32 -14.03
C GLN A 145 -0.83 0.07 -13.54
N TYR A 146 -1.00 -0.63 -12.41
CA TYR A 146 -2.34 -0.85 -11.85
C TYR A 146 -3.02 0.46 -11.46
N LEU A 147 -2.31 1.40 -10.85
CA LEU A 147 -2.85 2.73 -10.54
C LEU A 147 -3.19 3.52 -11.81
N ASN A 148 -2.30 3.46 -12.81
CA ASN A 148 -2.53 4.14 -14.09
C ASN A 148 -3.78 3.62 -14.81
N MET A 149 -4.12 2.34 -14.71
CA MET A 149 -5.32 1.78 -15.32
C MET A 149 -6.59 2.51 -14.86
N TYR A 150 -6.67 2.95 -13.61
CA TYR A 150 -7.84 3.70 -13.10
C TYR A 150 -7.97 5.10 -13.71
N MET A 151 -6.86 5.70 -14.16
CA MET A 151 -6.86 7.01 -14.81
C MET A 151 -6.96 6.91 -16.34
N ALA A 152 -6.24 5.95 -16.93
CA ALA A 152 -6.23 5.75 -18.38
C ALA A 152 -7.55 5.16 -18.92
N PHE A 153 -8.30 4.44 -18.08
CA PHE A 153 -9.56 3.78 -18.44
C PHE A 153 -10.66 4.19 -17.46
N PRO A 154 -11.38 5.29 -17.72
CA PRO A 154 -12.40 5.83 -16.81
C PRO A 154 -13.49 4.82 -16.40
N GLU A 155 -13.77 3.83 -17.23
CA GLU A 155 -14.70 2.74 -16.93
C GLU A 155 -14.23 1.84 -15.77
N SER A 156 -12.94 1.81 -15.48
CA SER A 156 -12.38 1.09 -14.32
C SER A 156 -12.46 1.91 -13.03
N ASN A 157 -12.65 3.23 -13.12
CA ASN A 157 -12.70 4.16 -12.01
C ASN A 157 -14.13 4.63 -11.72
N THR A 158 -15.02 3.67 -11.44
CA THR A 158 -16.44 3.93 -11.20
C THR A 158 -16.71 4.86 -10.01
N ASP A 159 -15.79 4.90 -9.07
CA ASP A 159 -15.88 5.73 -7.87
C ASP A 159 -15.30 7.14 -8.07
N GLN A 160 -14.81 7.45 -9.25
CA GLN A 160 -14.22 8.75 -9.63
C GLN A 160 -13.12 9.21 -8.65
N ILE A 161 -12.23 8.28 -8.29
CA ILE A 161 -11.09 8.56 -7.42
C ILE A 161 -10.05 9.34 -8.23
N ASP A 162 -9.61 10.48 -7.71
CA ASP A 162 -8.57 11.30 -8.33
C ASP A 162 -7.18 10.76 -7.95
N ILE A 163 -6.37 10.41 -8.95
CA ILE A 163 -5.00 9.93 -8.79
C ILE A 163 -4.09 10.88 -9.56
N ARG A 164 -2.97 11.28 -8.95
CA ARG A 164 -1.95 12.11 -9.57
C ARG A 164 -0.60 11.42 -9.50
N PHE A 165 0.11 11.46 -10.61
CA PHE A 165 1.46 10.91 -10.71
C PHE A 165 2.48 12.05 -10.61
N PHE A 166 3.47 11.87 -9.77
CA PHE A 166 4.60 12.79 -9.62
C PHE A 166 5.88 12.05 -9.95
N SER A 167 6.68 12.59 -10.84
CA SER A 167 8.03 12.11 -11.10
C SER A 167 9.05 13.11 -10.57
N LEU A 168 10.03 12.61 -9.83
CA LEU A 168 11.18 13.37 -9.35
C LEU A 168 12.40 12.97 -10.18
N PHE A 169 13.06 13.94 -10.79
CA PHE A 169 14.22 13.72 -11.65
C PHE A 169 15.29 14.78 -11.40
N PHE A 170 16.53 14.45 -11.81
CA PHE A 170 17.66 15.36 -11.66
C PHE A 170 17.98 16.01 -13.00
N GLU A 171 17.93 17.32 -13.05
CA GLU A 171 18.25 18.11 -14.25
C GLU A 171 18.90 19.44 -13.88
N ASP A 172 19.92 19.86 -14.64
CA ASP A 172 20.64 21.12 -14.43
C ASP A 172 21.23 21.30 -13.01
N GLY A 173 21.63 20.18 -12.37
CA GLY A 173 22.22 20.20 -11.02
C GLY A 173 21.19 20.35 -9.88
N ALA A 174 19.90 20.20 -10.17
CA ALA A 174 18.83 20.29 -9.18
C ALA A 174 17.80 19.16 -9.34
N ILE A 175 17.11 18.82 -8.24
CA ILE A 175 15.95 17.94 -8.29
C ILE A 175 14.76 18.77 -8.79
N LYS A 176 14.12 18.26 -9.83
CA LYS A 176 12.89 18.82 -10.40
C LYS A 176 11.74 17.81 -10.18
N ALA A 177 10.53 18.31 -10.28
CA ALA A 177 9.31 17.48 -10.20
C ALA A 177 8.39 17.83 -11.36
N GLU A 178 7.76 16.83 -11.93
CA GLU A 178 6.63 16.97 -12.85
C GLU A 178 5.41 16.23 -12.32
N MET A 179 4.24 16.61 -12.79
CA MET A 179 2.95 16.02 -12.38
C MET A 179 2.12 15.72 -13.62
N ALA A 180 1.44 14.60 -13.61
CA ALA A 180 0.54 14.18 -14.68
C ALA A 180 -0.68 13.41 -14.15
N ASP A 181 -1.72 13.31 -14.97
CA ASP A 181 -2.93 12.53 -14.69
C ASP A 181 -2.74 11.05 -15.03
N THR A 182 -1.87 10.76 -16.01
CA THR A 182 -1.49 9.41 -16.44
C THR A 182 0.02 9.29 -16.55
N ILE A 183 0.55 8.08 -16.43
CA ILE A 183 2.00 7.86 -16.55
C ILE A 183 2.52 8.13 -17.97
N SER A 184 1.66 8.06 -18.99
CA SER A 184 2.04 8.34 -20.38
C SER A 184 2.26 9.82 -20.66
N GLU A 185 1.78 10.71 -19.79
CA GLU A 185 1.99 12.14 -19.89
C GLU A 185 3.30 12.60 -19.20
N LEU A 186 3.89 11.76 -18.35
CA LEU A 186 5.18 12.06 -17.74
C LEU A 186 6.29 12.02 -18.80
N GLN A 187 7.14 13.07 -18.81
CA GLN A 187 8.30 13.15 -19.69
C GLN A 187 9.49 12.36 -19.12
N HIS A 188 9.55 12.25 -17.80
CA HIS A 188 10.60 11.58 -17.05
C HIS A 188 9.96 10.48 -16.19
N ASN A 189 10.12 9.24 -16.60
CA ASN A 189 9.65 8.08 -15.85
C ASN A 189 10.73 6.99 -15.90
N SER A 190 11.62 7.00 -14.91
CA SER A 190 12.76 6.09 -14.82
C SER A 190 12.37 4.61 -14.84
N ILE A 191 11.17 4.27 -14.34
CA ILE A 191 10.65 2.90 -14.36
C ILE A 191 10.34 2.48 -15.81
N MET A 192 9.65 3.34 -16.55
CA MET A 192 9.31 3.07 -17.95
C MET A 192 10.53 3.12 -18.85
N GLU A 193 11.44 4.07 -18.63
CA GLU A 193 12.72 4.18 -19.37
C GLU A 193 13.55 2.91 -19.24
N GLU A 194 13.67 2.34 -18.05
CA GLU A 194 14.40 1.09 -17.82
C GLU A 194 13.68 -0.11 -18.44
N PHE A 195 12.36 -0.15 -18.37
CA PHE A 195 11.57 -1.19 -19.02
C PHE A 195 11.78 -1.18 -20.54
N ASP A 196 11.75 -0.02 -21.18
CA ASP A 196 12.00 0.15 -22.60
C ASP A 196 13.45 -0.20 -22.96
N ALA A 197 14.42 0.14 -22.11
CA ALA A 197 15.82 -0.21 -22.31
C ALA A 197 16.03 -1.74 -22.31
N ILE A 198 15.41 -2.45 -21.38
CA ILE A 198 15.45 -3.93 -21.31
C ILE A 198 14.81 -4.51 -22.57
N TYR A 199 13.62 -4.04 -22.95
CA TYR A 199 12.93 -4.52 -24.15
C TYR A 199 13.76 -4.31 -25.42
N ASN A 200 14.30 -3.11 -25.61
CA ASN A 200 15.12 -2.80 -26.79
C ASN A 200 16.40 -3.66 -26.84
N ARG A 201 17.02 -3.93 -25.70
CA ARG A 201 18.19 -4.82 -25.61
C ARG A 201 17.84 -6.26 -26.01
N GLU A 202 16.70 -6.76 -25.54
CA GLU A 202 16.19 -8.09 -25.93
C GLU A 202 15.95 -8.18 -27.43
N GLN A 203 15.28 -7.16 -28.02
CA GLN A 203 15.05 -7.11 -29.46
C GLN A 203 16.35 -7.13 -30.23
N GLY A 204 17.39 -6.42 -29.79
CA GLY A 204 18.72 -6.45 -30.38
C GLY A 204 19.28 -7.88 -30.48
N PHE A 205 19.24 -8.65 -29.40
CA PHE A 205 19.70 -10.04 -29.41
C PHE A 205 18.88 -10.95 -30.34
N ILE A 206 17.57 -10.72 -30.46
CA ILE A 206 16.71 -11.49 -31.38
C ILE A 206 17.09 -11.19 -32.82
N TYR A 207 17.28 -9.91 -33.18
CA TYR A 207 17.68 -9.52 -34.54
C TYR A 207 19.07 -10.07 -34.94
N ASP A 208 20.02 -10.07 -34.03
CA ASP A 208 21.36 -10.61 -34.30
C ASP A 208 21.30 -12.13 -34.59
N ARG A 209 20.51 -12.89 -33.85
CA ARG A 209 20.30 -14.34 -34.09
C ARG A 209 19.61 -14.66 -35.40
N ILE A 210 18.77 -13.77 -35.93
CA ILE A 210 18.08 -13.99 -37.22
C ILE A 210 19.02 -13.75 -38.40
N ARG A 211 20.12 -13.01 -38.18
CA ARG A 211 21.13 -12.68 -39.23
C ARG A 211 22.25 -13.69 -39.33
N GLU A 212 22.45 -14.57 -38.38
CA GLU A 212 23.33 -15.73 -38.42
C GLU A 212 22.65 -16.94 -39.06
#